data_edee1fe12da6495a2c6f7cade1bbe3f3
#
_entry.id   edee1fe12da6495a2c6f7cade1bbe3f3
#
_cell.length_a   1.000
_cell.length_b   1.000
_cell.length_c   1.000
_cell.angle_alpha   90.00
_cell.angle_beta   90.00
_cell.angle_gamma   90.00
#
_symmetry.space_group_name_H-M   'P 1'
#
loop_
_entity.id
_entity.type
_entity.pdbx_description
1 polymer ?
#
loop_
_entity_poly.entity_id
_entity_poly.type
_entity_poly.pdbx_seq_one_letter_code
_entity_poly.pdbx_strand_id
1 'polypeptide(L)'
;MLIYKRGDLEATSDLVSFSATEKALPFPLSPAQEKALDWVPFQHELNRQVLAIDNLPSGDYELTIDAIKLGEYSSAELKAGINLSANPATPQYQQALHIKALQNKQLEATSKLRSIALVRHSMVQKIKPPVSEKDHSALTIALAAHLEKSKGEPWYKYLRQQADAYLETVQNEDEYKQQELQWMQEMWQKNQPTRHKWQLKKIPSRS
;
A
#
# COMPACT_ATOMS: atom_id res chain seq x y z
N MET A 1 -10.44 17.20 -8.10
CA MET A 1 -9.76 16.04 -8.71
C MET A 1 -8.63 16.54 -9.60
N LEU A 2 -7.41 16.06 -9.40
CA LEU A 2 -6.31 16.33 -10.33
C LEU A 2 -6.41 15.33 -11.48
N ILE A 3 -7.19 15.65 -12.50
CA ILE A 3 -7.27 14.84 -13.73
C ILE A 3 -6.03 15.13 -14.57
N TYR A 4 -5.30 14.08 -14.93
CA TYR A 4 -4.16 14.20 -15.84
C TYR A 4 -4.61 14.35 -17.28
N LYS A 5 -5.67 13.64 -17.68
CA LYS A 5 -6.25 13.69 -19.03
C LYS A 5 -7.73 13.37 -18.97
N ARG A 6 -8.55 14.27 -19.51
CA ARG A 6 -9.98 14.06 -19.71
C ARG A 6 -10.25 13.84 -21.21
N GLY A 7 -11.11 12.89 -21.55
CA GLY A 7 -11.56 12.64 -22.92
C GLY A 7 -12.99 12.12 -22.97
N ASP A 8 -13.53 12.06 -24.16
CA ASP A 8 -14.83 11.44 -24.47
C ASP A 8 -15.98 11.97 -23.60
N LEU A 9 -16.11 13.32 -23.48
CA LEU A 9 -17.21 13.90 -22.74
C LEU A 9 -18.50 13.86 -23.58
N GLU A 10 -19.49 13.14 -23.08
CA GLU A 10 -20.88 13.14 -23.55
C GLU A 10 -21.78 13.67 -22.45
N ALA A 11 -22.64 14.62 -22.76
CA ALA A 11 -23.58 15.18 -21.79
C ALA A 11 -24.96 15.36 -22.44
N THR A 12 -25.97 14.77 -21.79
CA THR A 12 -27.40 14.95 -22.09
C THR A 12 -28.11 15.43 -20.83
N SER A 13 -29.43 15.62 -20.90
CA SER A 13 -30.24 15.97 -19.71
C SER A 13 -30.15 14.94 -18.58
N ASP A 14 -29.93 13.66 -18.93
CA ASP A 14 -30.06 12.54 -18.00
C ASP A 14 -28.77 11.72 -17.82
N LEU A 15 -27.77 11.98 -18.62
CA LEU A 15 -26.49 11.25 -18.60
C LEU A 15 -25.32 12.19 -18.83
N VAL A 16 -24.33 12.11 -17.96
CA VAL A 16 -22.99 12.64 -18.19
C VAL A 16 -22.00 11.48 -18.17
N SER A 17 -21.20 11.33 -19.22
CA SER A 17 -20.18 10.30 -19.36
C SER A 17 -18.86 10.92 -19.81
N PHE A 18 -17.76 10.49 -19.19
CA PHE A 18 -16.41 10.90 -19.58
C PHE A 18 -15.39 9.85 -19.20
N SER A 19 -14.23 9.92 -19.82
CA SER A 19 -13.08 9.13 -19.40
C SER A 19 -12.06 10.03 -18.71
N ALA A 20 -11.46 9.53 -17.64
CA ALA A 20 -10.43 10.25 -16.92
C ALA A 20 -9.29 9.32 -16.45
N THR A 21 -8.09 9.90 -16.37
CA THR A 21 -6.92 9.29 -15.71
C THR A 21 -6.48 10.26 -14.63
N GLU A 22 -6.44 9.80 -13.40
CA GLU A 22 -5.99 10.59 -12.26
C GLU A 22 -4.46 10.64 -12.22
N LYS A 23 -3.90 11.69 -11.57
CA LYS A 23 -2.44 11.82 -11.39
C LYS A 23 -1.89 10.91 -10.30
N ALA A 24 -2.71 10.56 -9.32
CA ALA A 24 -2.32 9.77 -8.17
C ALA A 24 -3.49 8.92 -7.70
N LEU A 25 -3.16 7.80 -7.08
CA LEU A 25 -4.12 6.94 -6.41
C LEU A 25 -4.46 7.49 -5.01
N PRO A 26 -5.65 7.17 -4.47
CA PRO A 26 -5.95 7.47 -3.08
C PRO A 26 -5.07 6.65 -2.13
N PHE A 27 -4.91 7.12 -0.90
CA PHE A 27 -4.17 6.40 0.13
C PHE A 27 -5.13 5.63 1.02
N PRO A 28 -5.20 4.28 0.92
CA PRO A 28 -6.07 3.46 1.74
C PRO A 28 -5.50 3.34 3.16
N LEU A 29 -6.27 3.79 4.15
CA LEU A 29 -5.91 3.68 5.55
C LEU A 29 -6.09 2.25 6.07
N SER A 30 -5.29 1.87 7.05
CA SER A 30 -5.53 0.67 7.86
C SER A 30 -6.44 1.02 9.05
N PRO A 31 -7.14 0.06 9.66
CA PRO A 31 -7.98 0.32 10.85
C PRO A 31 -7.24 1.01 12.00
N ALA A 32 -5.94 0.75 12.14
CA ALA A 32 -5.12 1.44 13.15
C ALA A 32 -4.86 2.92 12.80
N GLN A 33 -4.72 3.23 11.50
CA GLN A 33 -4.53 4.60 11.02
C GLN A 33 -5.83 5.41 11.02
N GLU A 34 -6.99 4.76 10.83
CA GLU A 34 -8.30 5.43 10.87
C GLU A 34 -8.55 6.14 12.19
N LYS A 35 -8.04 5.59 13.32
CA LYS A 35 -8.13 6.23 14.64
C LYS A 35 -7.44 7.60 14.72
N ALA A 36 -6.49 7.88 13.83
CA ALA A 36 -5.81 9.17 13.77
C ALA A 36 -6.62 10.24 13.04
N LEU A 37 -7.71 9.87 12.33
CA LEU A 37 -8.56 10.82 11.61
C LEU A 37 -9.29 11.80 12.54
N ASP A 38 -9.48 11.42 13.81
CA ASP A 38 -10.07 12.31 14.82
C ASP A 38 -9.15 13.49 15.17
N TRP A 39 -7.85 13.35 14.91
CA TRP A 39 -6.83 14.36 15.24
C TRP A 39 -6.25 15.06 14.02
N VAL A 40 -6.29 14.42 12.86
CA VAL A 40 -5.70 14.93 11.62
C VAL A 40 -6.75 14.89 10.50
N PRO A 41 -7.10 16.02 9.86
CA PRO A 41 -8.06 16.07 8.77
C PRO A 41 -7.50 15.51 7.46
N PHE A 42 -6.88 14.34 7.53
CA PHE A 42 -6.15 13.71 6.44
C PHE A 42 -6.98 13.51 5.17
N GLN A 43 -8.24 13.05 5.32
CA GLN A 43 -9.14 12.82 4.17
C GLN A 43 -9.56 14.14 3.50
N HIS A 44 -9.60 15.22 4.26
CA HIS A 44 -10.01 16.52 3.75
C HIS A 44 -8.85 17.31 3.12
N GLU A 45 -7.66 17.22 3.68
CA GLU A 45 -6.52 18.05 3.28
C GLU A 45 -5.56 17.33 2.32
N LEU A 46 -5.26 16.07 2.56
CA LEU A 46 -4.21 15.31 1.87
C LEU A 46 -4.73 14.23 0.96
N ASN A 47 -5.68 13.43 1.41
CA ASN A 47 -6.21 12.30 0.64
C ASN A 47 -7.47 12.72 -0.14
N ARG A 48 -7.26 13.43 -1.24
CA ARG A 48 -8.35 14.09 -1.97
C ARG A 48 -8.50 13.55 -3.39
N GLN A 49 -9.64 12.92 -3.65
CA GLN A 49 -10.10 12.53 -4.99
C GLN A 49 -11.50 13.14 -5.21
N VAL A 50 -11.53 14.46 -5.40
CA VAL A 50 -12.78 15.22 -5.46
C VAL A 50 -13.34 15.24 -6.87
N LEU A 51 -14.56 14.77 -7.05
CA LEU A 51 -15.37 14.94 -8.25
C LEU A 51 -16.29 16.13 -8.05
N ALA A 52 -16.17 17.17 -8.88
CA ALA A 52 -17.09 18.29 -8.92
C ALA A 52 -17.63 18.47 -10.35
N ILE A 53 -18.94 18.63 -10.48
CA ILE A 53 -19.61 18.82 -11.78
C ILE A 53 -20.63 19.96 -11.64
N ASP A 54 -20.43 20.99 -12.46
CA ASP A 54 -21.33 22.13 -12.56
C ASP A 54 -22.40 21.93 -13.64
N ASN A 55 -23.49 22.70 -13.50
CA ASN A 55 -24.57 22.83 -14.51
C ASN A 55 -25.35 21.50 -14.73
N LEU A 56 -25.40 20.62 -13.76
CA LEU A 56 -26.31 19.49 -13.80
C LEU A 56 -27.77 19.98 -13.56
N PRO A 57 -28.77 19.47 -14.31
CA PRO A 57 -30.18 19.67 -13.96
C PRO A 57 -30.45 19.20 -12.52
N SER A 58 -31.36 19.92 -11.82
CA SER A 58 -31.73 19.54 -10.46
C SER A 58 -32.23 18.11 -10.38
N GLY A 59 -31.80 17.35 -9.36
CA GLY A 59 -32.17 15.95 -9.12
C GLY A 59 -31.02 15.14 -8.54
N ASP A 60 -31.27 13.86 -8.38
CA ASP A 60 -30.31 12.87 -7.88
C ASP A 60 -29.72 12.06 -9.04
N TYR A 61 -28.47 11.68 -8.87
CA TYR A 61 -27.66 11.01 -9.89
C TYR A 61 -26.97 9.78 -9.30
N GLU A 62 -27.08 8.66 -10.00
CA GLU A 62 -26.25 7.50 -9.75
C GLU A 62 -24.87 7.69 -10.38
N LEU A 63 -23.83 7.60 -9.56
CA LEU A 63 -22.44 7.66 -10.02
C LEU A 63 -21.91 6.25 -10.19
N THR A 64 -21.34 5.97 -11.37
CA THR A 64 -20.57 4.75 -11.64
C THR A 64 -19.19 5.05 -12.18
N ILE A 65 -18.21 4.19 -11.88
CA ILE A 65 -16.89 4.12 -12.55
C ILE A 65 -16.73 2.69 -13.08
N ASP A 66 -16.44 2.54 -14.38
CA ASP A 66 -16.33 1.25 -15.07
C ASP A 66 -17.53 0.32 -14.79
N ALA A 67 -18.73 0.89 -14.81
CA ALA A 67 -20.00 0.25 -14.48
C ALA A 67 -20.17 -0.19 -13.00
N ILE A 68 -19.21 0.11 -12.11
CA ILE A 68 -19.33 -0.14 -10.67
C ILE A 68 -20.09 1.03 -10.04
N LYS A 69 -21.22 0.77 -9.40
CA LYS A 69 -21.98 1.78 -8.66
C LYS A 69 -21.22 2.23 -7.40
N LEU A 70 -21.02 3.55 -7.27
CA LEU A 70 -20.28 4.15 -6.14
C LEU A 70 -21.21 4.83 -5.13
N GLY A 71 -22.37 5.27 -5.59
CA GLY A 71 -23.36 5.95 -4.74
C GLY A 71 -24.36 6.76 -5.55
N GLU A 72 -25.25 7.41 -4.82
CA GLU A 72 -26.25 8.35 -5.35
C GLU A 72 -25.98 9.71 -4.72
N TYR A 73 -25.97 10.77 -5.52
CA TYR A 73 -25.61 12.11 -5.12
C TYR A 73 -26.54 13.13 -5.77
N SER A 74 -26.96 14.13 -5.02
CA SER A 74 -27.71 15.25 -5.56
C SER A 74 -26.84 16.15 -6.46
N SER A 75 -27.49 16.88 -7.36
CA SER A 75 -26.80 17.88 -8.20
C SER A 75 -26.08 18.94 -7.35
N ALA A 76 -26.59 19.26 -6.15
CA ALA A 76 -25.99 20.21 -5.23
C ALA A 76 -24.68 19.65 -4.60
N GLU A 77 -24.67 18.38 -4.17
CA GLU A 77 -23.45 17.71 -3.65
C GLU A 77 -22.39 17.58 -4.75
N LEU A 78 -22.79 17.20 -5.95
CA LEU A 78 -21.87 17.13 -7.10
C LEU A 78 -21.27 18.47 -7.46
N LYS A 79 -22.04 19.56 -7.34
CA LYS A 79 -21.54 20.93 -7.54
C LYS A 79 -20.56 21.34 -6.43
N ALA A 80 -20.86 21.02 -5.18
CA ALA A 80 -19.97 21.28 -4.04
C ALA A 80 -18.67 20.45 -4.10
N GLY A 81 -18.73 19.29 -4.72
CA GLY A 81 -17.63 18.34 -4.85
C GLY A 81 -17.68 17.24 -3.81
N ILE A 82 -17.67 16.00 -4.27
CA ILE A 82 -17.64 14.80 -3.44
C ILE A 82 -16.24 14.19 -3.42
N ASN A 83 -15.73 13.86 -2.23
CA ASN A 83 -14.43 13.22 -2.09
C ASN A 83 -14.57 11.70 -2.10
N LEU A 84 -14.05 11.04 -3.12
CA LEU A 84 -14.14 9.60 -3.34
C LEU A 84 -12.92 8.83 -2.80
N SER A 85 -11.94 9.50 -2.25
CA SER A 85 -10.65 8.90 -1.83
C SER A 85 -10.79 7.78 -0.78
N ALA A 86 -11.86 7.80 0.02
CA ALA A 86 -12.16 6.79 1.03
C ALA A 86 -13.20 5.76 0.58
N ASN A 87 -13.71 5.85 -0.66
CA ASN A 87 -14.71 4.91 -1.14
C ASN A 87 -14.04 3.62 -1.66
N PRO A 88 -14.19 2.47 -0.95
CA PRO A 88 -13.53 1.24 -1.32
C PRO A 88 -14.07 0.61 -2.61
N ALA A 89 -15.21 1.04 -3.12
CA ALA A 89 -15.76 0.55 -4.39
C ALA A 89 -15.07 1.16 -5.62
N THR A 90 -14.30 2.25 -5.48
CA THR A 90 -13.62 2.85 -6.61
C THR A 90 -12.50 1.97 -7.14
N PRO A 91 -12.33 1.81 -8.47
CA PRO A 91 -11.22 1.06 -9.05
C PRO A 91 -9.85 1.57 -8.59
N GLN A 92 -9.73 2.88 -8.39
CA GLN A 92 -8.52 3.54 -7.91
C GLN A 92 -8.16 3.12 -6.48
N TYR A 93 -9.16 3.01 -5.60
CA TYR A 93 -8.95 2.53 -4.23
C TYR A 93 -8.54 1.05 -4.22
N GLN A 94 -9.17 0.22 -5.05
CA GLN A 94 -8.81 -1.19 -5.20
C GLN A 94 -7.39 -1.37 -5.75
N GLN A 95 -6.99 -0.55 -6.73
CA GLN A 95 -5.62 -0.51 -7.24
C GLN A 95 -4.63 -0.14 -6.11
N ALA A 96 -4.95 0.88 -5.31
CA ALA A 96 -4.11 1.30 -4.19
C ALA A 96 -3.99 0.22 -3.09
N LEU A 97 -5.08 -0.51 -2.79
CA LEU A 97 -5.05 -1.65 -1.86
C LEU A 97 -4.13 -2.78 -2.37
N HIS A 98 -4.19 -3.07 -3.67
CA HIS A 98 -3.31 -4.07 -4.27
C HIS A 98 -1.83 -3.68 -4.12
N ILE A 99 -1.48 -2.43 -4.40
CA ILE A 99 -0.11 -1.90 -4.22
C ILE A 99 0.32 -1.99 -2.75
N LYS A 100 -0.57 -1.64 -1.82
CA LYS A 100 -0.31 -1.77 -0.38
C LYS A 100 -0.04 -3.21 0.05
N ALA A 101 -0.75 -4.18 -0.52
CA ALA A 101 -0.51 -5.60 -0.27
C ALA A 101 0.87 -6.05 -0.78
N LEU A 102 1.28 -5.59 -1.97
CA LEU A 102 2.62 -5.84 -2.51
C LEU A 102 3.71 -5.19 -1.64
N GLN A 103 3.48 -3.96 -1.16
CA GLN A 103 4.40 -3.28 -0.24
C GLN A 103 4.61 -4.07 1.05
N ASN A 104 3.55 -4.64 1.63
CA ASN A 104 3.67 -5.47 2.82
C ASN A 104 4.55 -6.71 2.57
N LYS A 105 4.37 -7.40 1.44
CA LYS A 105 5.22 -8.52 1.05
C LYS A 105 6.69 -8.10 0.87
N GLN A 106 6.94 -6.97 0.22
CA GLN A 106 8.28 -6.42 0.06
C GLN A 106 8.92 -6.08 1.42
N LEU A 107 8.15 -5.47 2.34
CA LEU A 107 8.62 -5.15 3.70
C LEU A 107 8.97 -6.41 4.51
N GLU A 108 8.26 -7.52 4.33
CA GLU A 108 8.59 -8.80 4.97
C GLU A 108 9.96 -9.30 4.51
N ALA A 109 10.22 -9.31 3.19
CA ALA A 109 11.52 -9.70 2.64
C ALA A 109 12.63 -8.75 3.11
N THR A 110 12.42 -7.43 3.02
CA THR A 110 13.36 -6.41 3.52
C THR A 110 13.66 -6.57 5.01
N SER A 111 12.67 -6.90 5.82
CA SER A 111 12.85 -7.12 7.27
C SER A 111 13.78 -8.29 7.55
N LYS A 112 13.62 -9.40 6.82
CA LYS A 112 14.51 -10.56 6.93
C LYS A 112 15.94 -10.21 6.50
N LEU A 113 16.12 -9.53 5.36
CA LEU A 113 17.43 -9.08 4.89
C LEU A 113 18.11 -8.14 5.88
N ARG A 114 17.35 -7.21 6.48
CA ARG A 114 17.86 -6.31 7.53
C ARG A 114 18.32 -7.08 8.76
N SER A 115 17.55 -8.07 9.21
CA SER A 115 17.91 -8.91 10.36
C SER A 115 19.17 -9.73 10.08
N ILE A 116 19.31 -10.30 8.88
CA ILE A 116 20.51 -11.00 8.44
C ILE A 116 21.72 -10.05 8.48
N ALA A 117 21.61 -8.87 7.87
CA ALA A 117 22.70 -7.90 7.84
C ALA A 117 23.11 -7.44 9.25
N LEU A 118 22.13 -7.23 10.15
CA LEU A 118 22.37 -6.83 11.53
C LEU A 118 23.18 -7.88 12.30
N VAL A 119 22.75 -9.14 12.26
CA VAL A 119 23.45 -10.22 12.99
C VAL A 119 24.80 -10.51 12.37
N ARG A 120 24.89 -10.52 11.04
CA ARG A 120 26.18 -10.67 10.33
C ARG A 120 27.20 -9.64 10.81
N HIS A 121 26.82 -8.38 10.85
CA HIS A 121 27.72 -7.30 11.29
C HIS A 121 28.01 -7.32 12.79
N SER A 122 26.98 -7.52 13.61
CA SER A 122 27.11 -7.41 15.08
C SER A 122 27.76 -8.63 15.74
N MET A 123 27.62 -9.83 15.15
CA MET A 123 28.07 -11.09 15.72
C MET A 123 29.02 -11.87 14.80
N VAL A 124 28.56 -12.28 13.61
CA VAL A 124 29.28 -13.25 12.76
C VAL A 124 30.65 -12.75 12.36
N GLN A 125 30.78 -11.49 11.93
CA GLN A 125 32.05 -10.89 11.56
C GLN A 125 33.06 -10.76 12.72
N LYS A 126 32.61 -10.90 13.95
CA LYS A 126 33.43 -10.85 15.16
C LYS A 126 33.94 -12.23 15.61
N ILE A 127 33.42 -13.31 15.01
CA ILE A 127 33.87 -14.68 15.31
C ILE A 127 35.28 -14.90 14.77
N LYS A 128 36.12 -15.44 15.62
CA LYS A 128 37.54 -15.79 15.28
C LYS A 128 37.82 -17.23 15.68
N PRO A 129 38.35 -18.08 14.80
CA PRO A 129 38.60 -17.85 13.37
C PRO A 129 37.24 -17.65 12.59
N PRO A 130 37.27 -17.04 11.40
CA PRO A 130 36.08 -16.85 10.58
C PRO A 130 35.41 -18.18 10.21
N VAL A 131 34.07 -18.20 10.19
CA VAL A 131 33.25 -19.37 9.83
C VAL A 131 32.45 -19.06 8.58
N SER A 132 32.33 -20.04 7.68
CA SER A 132 31.49 -19.91 6.49
C SER A 132 30.01 -19.91 6.84
N GLU A 133 29.26 -18.92 6.37
CA GLU A 133 27.80 -18.89 6.50
C GLU A 133 27.09 -20.01 5.74
N LYS A 134 27.77 -20.65 4.77
CA LYS A 134 27.27 -21.82 4.04
C LYS A 134 27.34 -23.12 4.85
N ASP A 135 28.19 -23.18 5.85
CA ASP A 135 28.27 -24.30 6.78
C ASP A 135 27.39 -24.01 8.00
N HIS A 136 26.12 -24.39 7.88
CA HIS A 136 25.11 -24.16 8.91
C HIS A 136 25.50 -24.76 10.27
N SER A 137 26.10 -25.93 10.27
CA SER A 137 26.51 -26.61 11.51
C SER A 137 27.65 -25.88 12.22
N ALA A 138 28.72 -25.56 11.48
CA ALA A 138 29.84 -24.81 12.03
C ALA A 138 29.43 -23.41 12.48
N LEU A 139 28.55 -22.73 11.72
CA LEU A 139 28.02 -21.42 12.06
C LEU A 139 27.18 -21.44 13.35
N THR A 140 26.34 -22.47 13.52
CA THR A 140 25.52 -22.64 14.72
C THR A 140 26.40 -22.78 15.98
N ILE A 141 27.43 -23.65 15.89
CA ILE A 141 28.37 -23.87 17.00
C ILE A 141 29.13 -22.58 17.33
N ALA A 142 29.62 -21.88 16.31
CA ALA A 142 30.42 -20.68 16.49
C ALA A 142 29.61 -19.50 17.07
N LEU A 143 28.35 -19.33 16.63
CA LEU A 143 27.44 -18.33 17.19
C LEU A 143 27.09 -18.64 18.64
N ALA A 144 26.81 -19.91 18.98
CA ALA A 144 26.55 -20.31 20.35
C ALA A 144 27.76 -19.99 21.27
N ALA A 145 28.96 -20.35 20.84
CA ALA A 145 30.20 -20.05 21.58
C ALA A 145 30.46 -18.52 21.69
N HIS A 146 30.11 -17.74 20.67
CA HIS A 146 30.22 -16.29 20.72
C HIS A 146 29.24 -15.68 21.76
N LEU A 147 28.02 -16.18 21.81
CA LEU A 147 26.97 -15.70 22.71
C LEU A 147 27.24 -16.05 24.18
N GLU A 148 27.90 -17.17 24.48
CA GLU A 148 28.28 -17.54 25.85
C GLU A 148 29.10 -16.45 26.57
N LYS A 149 29.84 -15.61 25.82
CA LYS A 149 30.57 -14.48 26.38
C LYS A 149 29.67 -13.39 26.96
N SER A 150 28.43 -13.34 26.55
CA SER A 150 27.41 -12.39 27.05
C SER A 150 26.42 -13.05 28.02
N LYS A 151 26.67 -14.30 28.42
CA LYS A 151 25.82 -15.01 29.36
C LYS A 151 25.79 -14.30 30.72
N GLY A 152 24.57 -14.04 31.23
CA GLY A 152 24.36 -13.25 32.43
C GLY A 152 24.06 -11.77 32.19
N GLU A 153 24.28 -11.26 30.99
CA GLU A 153 23.91 -9.89 30.63
C GLU A 153 22.41 -9.76 30.37
N PRO A 154 21.78 -8.61 30.71
CA PRO A 154 20.32 -8.41 30.50
C PRO A 154 19.86 -8.61 29.06
N TRP A 155 20.74 -8.35 28.08
CA TRP A 155 20.43 -8.48 26.65
C TRP A 155 20.74 -9.87 26.08
N TYR A 156 21.27 -10.83 26.85
CA TYR A 156 21.61 -12.17 26.36
C TYR A 156 20.46 -12.88 25.66
N LYS A 157 19.24 -12.83 26.27
CA LYS A 157 18.03 -13.43 25.69
C LYS A 157 17.71 -12.84 24.31
N TYR A 158 17.84 -11.53 24.19
CA TYR A 158 17.60 -10.83 22.92
C TYR A 158 18.62 -11.25 21.86
N LEU A 159 19.91 -11.25 22.20
CA LEU A 159 20.97 -11.66 21.27
C LEU A 159 20.79 -13.11 20.82
N ARG A 160 20.39 -13.99 21.73
CA ARG A 160 20.09 -15.38 21.41
C ARG A 160 18.95 -15.49 20.40
N GLN A 161 17.87 -14.79 20.62
CA GLN A 161 16.72 -14.73 19.73
C GLN A 161 17.10 -14.23 18.33
N GLN A 162 17.97 -13.20 18.23
CA GLN A 162 18.45 -12.70 16.96
C GLN A 162 19.35 -13.71 16.22
N ALA A 163 20.21 -14.43 16.94
CA ALA A 163 21.05 -15.46 16.34
C ALA A 163 20.25 -16.67 15.85
N ASP A 164 19.24 -17.10 16.61
CA ASP A 164 18.35 -18.21 16.22
C ASP A 164 17.58 -17.83 14.94
N ALA A 165 16.97 -16.63 14.89
CA ALA A 165 16.29 -16.13 13.70
C ALA A 165 17.23 -15.98 12.48
N TYR A 166 18.49 -15.59 12.72
CA TYR A 166 19.50 -15.51 11.66
C TYR A 166 19.81 -16.90 11.07
N LEU A 167 20.02 -17.89 11.92
CA LEU A 167 20.27 -19.28 11.47
C LEU A 167 19.11 -19.85 10.64
N GLU A 168 17.87 -19.49 10.94
CA GLU A 168 16.70 -19.90 10.18
C GLU A 168 16.60 -19.22 8.81
N THR A 169 17.13 -18.00 8.68
CA THR A 169 16.88 -17.16 7.51
C THR A 169 18.07 -17.00 6.56
N VAL A 170 19.31 -17.07 7.06
CA VAL A 170 20.53 -16.75 6.28
C VAL A 170 20.71 -17.62 5.04
N GLN A 171 20.28 -18.87 5.07
CA GLN A 171 20.39 -19.80 3.94
C GLN A 171 19.48 -19.40 2.75
N ASN A 172 18.44 -18.60 3.01
CA ASN A 172 17.47 -18.14 2.02
C ASN A 172 17.69 -16.66 1.64
N GLU A 173 18.84 -16.07 1.99
CA GLU A 173 19.12 -14.65 1.76
C GLU A 173 18.94 -14.23 0.29
N ASP A 174 19.39 -15.05 -0.65
CA ASP A 174 19.30 -14.72 -2.08
C ASP A 174 17.84 -14.83 -2.58
N GLU A 175 17.04 -15.72 -2.01
CA GLU A 175 15.60 -15.77 -2.28
C GLU A 175 14.90 -14.49 -1.80
N TYR A 176 15.21 -14.01 -0.59
CA TYR A 176 14.63 -12.76 -0.09
C TYR A 176 15.02 -11.54 -0.92
N LYS A 177 16.25 -11.48 -1.44
CA LYS A 177 16.68 -10.42 -2.37
C LYS A 177 15.88 -10.45 -3.68
N GLN A 178 15.63 -11.65 -4.21
CA GLN A 178 14.84 -11.82 -5.42
C GLN A 178 13.37 -11.43 -5.17
N GLN A 179 12.79 -11.85 -4.05
CA GLN A 179 11.43 -11.49 -3.65
C GLN A 179 11.28 -9.98 -3.47
N GLU A 180 12.20 -9.33 -2.77
CA GLU A 180 12.19 -7.87 -2.60
C GLU A 180 12.19 -7.15 -3.94
N LEU A 181 13.07 -7.53 -4.86
CA LEU A 181 13.16 -6.95 -6.20
C LEU A 181 11.89 -7.21 -7.03
N GLN A 182 11.36 -8.43 -6.98
CA GLN A 182 10.14 -8.80 -7.68
C GLN A 182 8.95 -7.94 -7.23
N TRP A 183 8.73 -7.85 -5.91
CA TRP A 183 7.60 -7.06 -5.37
C TRP A 183 7.74 -5.57 -5.67
N MET A 184 8.96 -5.04 -5.63
CA MET A 184 9.26 -3.66 -6.02
C MET A 184 8.93 -3.40 -7.50
N GLN A 185 9.32 -4.29 -8.40
CA GLN A 185 9.02 -4.18 -9.84
C GLN A 185 7.51 -4.27 -10.10
N GLU A 186 6.82 -5.19 -9.43
CA GLU A 186 5.37 -5.32 -9.57
C GLU A 186 4.63 -4.08 -9.06
N MET A 187 5.04 -3.52 -7.91
CA MET A 187 4.51 -2.25 -7.42
C MET A 187 4.67 -1.12 -8.43
N TRP A 188 5.84 -0.98 -9.07
CA TRP A 188 6.08 0.02 -10.10
C TRP A 188 5.14 -0.12 -11.30
N GLN A 189 4.93 -1.34 -11.76
CA GLN A 189 4.00 -1.63 -12.86
C GLN A 189 2.55 -1.31 -12.49
N LYS A 190 2.14 -1.72 -11.29
CA LYS A 190 0.76 -1.53 -10.80
C LYS A 190 0.45 -0.10 -10.35
N ASN A 191 1.46 0.70 -10.06
CA ASN A 191 1.29 2.10 -9.65
C ASN A 191 1.05 3.08 -10.83
N GLN A 192 0.94 2.57 -12.06
CA GLN A 192 0.61 3.41 -13.20
C GLN A 192 -0.89 3.73 -13.18
N PRO A 193 -1.28 5.02 -13.20
CA PRO A 193 -2.68 5.39 -13.26
C PRO A 193 -3.35 4.83 -14.52
N THR A 194 -4.53 4.27 -14.36
CA THR A 194 -5.34 3.72 -15.44
C THR A 194 -6.45 4.67 -15.84
N ARG A 195 -6.90 4.55 -17.08
CA ARG A 195 -8.03 5.32 -17.58
C ARG A 195 -9.32 4.63 -17.23
N HIS A 196 -10.25 5.36 -16.60
CA HIS A 196 -11.55 4.87 -16.16
C HIS A 196 -12.67 5.61 -16.86
N LYS A 197 -13.80 4.92 -17.10
CA LYS A 197 -15.04 5.50 -17.62
C LYS A 197 -15.94 5.89 -16.46
N TRP A 198 -16.27 7.17 -16.39
CA TRP A 198 -17.15 7.77 -15.39
C TRP A 198 -18.50 8.04 -15.99
N GLN A 199 -19.55 7.74 -15.25
CA GLN A 199 -20.91 8.02 -15.67
C GLN A 199 -21.75 8.51 -14.49
N LEU A 200 -22.57 9.52 -14.76
CA LEU A 200 -23.60 10.05 -13.88
C LEU A 200 -24.92 9.92 -14.63
N LYS A 201 -25.81 9.09 -14.11
CA LYS A 201 -27.14 8.86 -14.67
C LYS A 201 -28.20 9.43 -13.73
N LYS A 202 -29.04 10.32 -14.26
CA LYS A 202 -30.14 10.91 -13.46
C LYS A 202 -31.12 9.83 -13.02
N ILE A 203 -31.50 9.87 -11.75
CA ILE A 203 -32.45 8.94 -11.17
C ILE A 203 -33.84 9.56 -11.38
N PRO A 204 -34.82 8.80 -11.89
CA PRO A 204 -36.22 9.28 -11.99
C PRO A 204 -36.74 9.72 -10.62
N SER A 205 -37.37 10.89 -10.56
CA SER A 205 -38.04 11.31 -9.32
C SER A 205 -39.05 10.26 -8.89
N ARG A 206 -38.96 9.82 -7.64
CA ARG A 206 -40.00 8.98 -7.05
C ARG A 206 -41.24 9.85 -6.96
N SER A 207 -42.23 9.56 -7.80
CA SER A 207 -43.60 10.15 -7.74
C SER A 207 -44.32 9.70 -6.49
#